data_0ee0175eae13397d7e38188e7e71606b
#
_entry.id   0ee0175eae13397d7e38188e7e71606b
#
_cell.length_a   1.000
_cell.length_b   1.000
_cell.length_c   1.000
_cell.angle_alpha   90.00
_cell.angle_beta   90.00
_cell.angle_gamma   90.00
#
_symmetry.space_group_name_H-M   'P 1'
#
loop_
_entity.id
_entity.type
_entity.pdbx_description
1 polymer ?
#
loop_
_entity_poly.entity_id
_entity_poly.type
_entity_poly.pdbx_seq_one_letter_code
_entity_poly.pdbx_strand_id
1 'polypeptide(L)'
;MTKYIAVILSLLIFTSAHAGMSKDDKSKAWDCIGIYMANYFLPSGEKFEYGMKEKSISTVKVLKTYALEIGIPEKEWDEGVNKAVDKHYGSKYDQAKTEKCHTFVEALVPNGAERVKKVVQTLY
;
A
#
# COMPACT_ATOMS: atom_id res chain seq x y z
N MET A 1 2.60 9.82 -44.44
CA MET A 1 2.43 11.00 -43.56
C MET A 1 1.56 10.68 -42.36
N THR A 2 0.34 10.22 -42.58
CA THR A 2 -0.58 9.87 -41.50
C THR A 2 -0.10 8.74 -40.59
N LYS A 3 0.77 7.86 -41.08
CA LYS A 3 1.33 6.73 -40.31
C LYS A 3 2.12 7.16 -39.08
N TYR A 4 2.80 8.28 -39.16
CA TYR A 4 3.66 8.76 -38.07
C TYR A 4 2.83 9.31 -36.88
N ILE A 5 1.70 9.89 -37.20
CA ILE A 5 0.79 10.43 -36.17
C ILE A 5 0.23 9.29 -35.31
N ALA A 6 -0.15 8.17 -35.93
CA ALA A 6 -0.65 7.01 -35.22
C ALA A 6 0.36 6.41 -34.22
N VAL A 7 1.64 6.37 -34.63
CA VAL A 7 2.71 5.87 -33.77
C VAL A 7 2.89 6.74 -32.54
N ILE A 8 2.84 8.05 -32.70
CA ILE A 8 2.99 9.01 -31.60
C ILE A 8 1.84 8.86 -30.61
N LEU A 9 0.61 8.70 -31.10
CA LEU A 9 -0.56 8.48 -30.24
C LEU A 9 -0.43 7.20 -29.41
N SER A 10 0.10 6.14 -30.02
CA SER A 10 0.32 4.88 -29.31
C SER A 10 1.30 5.04 -28.14
N LEU A 11 2.34 5.82 -28.32
CA LEU A 11 3.32 6.10 -27.27
C LEU A 11 2.70 6.88 -26.12
N LEU A 12 1.84 7.84 -26.41
CA LEU A 12 1.15 8.63 -25.38
C LEU A 12 0.22 7.75 -24.55
N ILE A 13 -0.53 6.86 -25.19
CA ILE A 13 -1.42 5.91 -24.49
C ILE A 13 -0.60 5.00 -23.58
N PHE A 14 0.52 4.50 -24.08
CA PHE A 14 1.41 3.64 -23.30
C PHE A 14 1.94 4.35 -22.06
N THR A 15 2.35 5.61 -22.19
CA THR A 15 2.87 6.41 -21.09
C THR A 15 1.82 6.62 -20.01
N SER A 16 0.56 6.90 -20.37
CA SER A 16 -0.50 7.09 -19.40
C SER A 16 -0.86 5.80 -18.66
N ALA A 17 -0.64 4.63 -19.26
CA ALA A 17 -0.89 3.34 -18.60
C ALA A 17 0.06 3.07 -17.43
N HIS A 18 1.16 3.82 -17.30
CA HIS A 18 2.14 3.67 -16.22
C HIS A 18 1.84 4.53 -15.00
N ALA A 19 0.67 5.12 -14.92
CA ALA A 19 0.29 5.95 -13.79
C ALA A 19 0.28 5.19 -12.44
N GLY A 20 0.39 3.85 -12.48
CA GLY A 20 0.57 3.02 -11.29
C GLY A 20 -0.67 2.86 -10.46
N MET A 21 -0.97 3.82 -9.59
CA MET A 21 -2.17 3.80 -8.76
C MET A 21 -3.20 4.80 -9.26
N SER A 22 -4.45 4.34 -9.40
CA SER A 22 -5.58 5.26 -9.60
C SER A 22 -5.80 6.06 -8.31
N LYS A 23 -6.58 7.13 -8.41
CA LYS A 23 -6.98 7.91 -7.23
C LYS A 23 -7.69 7.04 -6.19
N ASP A 24 -8.56 6.14 -6.67
CA ASP A 24 -9.29 5.22 -5.82
C ASP A 24 -8.36 4.21 -5.13
N ASP A 25 -7.42 3.62 -5.87
CA ASP A 25 -6.43 2.69 -5.32
C ASP A 25 -5.55 3.36 -4.28
N LYS A 26 -5.15 4.60 -4.53
CA LYS A 26 -4.33 5.36 -3.60
C LYS A 26 -5.09 5.59 -2.28
N SER A 27 -6.36 5.97 -2.37
CA SER A 27 -7.22 6.15 -1.21
C SER A 27 -7.38 4.86 -0.40
N LYS A 28 -7.59 3.73 -1.08
CA LYS A 28 -7.69 2.42 -0.44
C LYS A 28 -6.38 1.99 0.21
N ALA A 29 -5.26 2.26 -0.45
CA ALA A 29 -3.93 1.96 0.10
C ALA A 29 -3.70 2.73 1.40
N TRP A 30 -4.04 4.01 1.43
CA TRP A 30 -3.94 4.81 2.66
C TRP A 30 -4.83 4.27 3.77
N ASP A 31 -6.06 3.91 3.45
CA ASP A 31 -6.98 3.33 4.44
C ASP A 31 -6.41 2.04 5.03
N CYS A 32 -5.87 1.18 4.19
CA CYS A 32 -5.20 -0.03 4.65
C CYS A 32 -3.99 0.27 5.53
N ILE A 33 -3.19 1.27 5.20
CA ILE A 33 -2.07 1.69 6.05
C ILE A 33 -2.56 2.12 7.42
N GLY A 34 -3.66 2.86 7.48
CA GLY A 34 -4.27 3.25 8.76
C GLY A 34 -4.65 2.03 9.60
N ILE A 35 -5.24 1.02 8.97
CA ILE A 35 -5.59 -0.25 9.63
C ILE A 35 -4.33 -0.96 10.12
N TYR A 36 -3.29 -1.08 9.27
CA TYR A 36 -2.03 -1.73 9.64
C TYR A 36 -1.33 -1.02 10.80
N MET A 37 -1.34 0.30 10.81
CA MET A 37 -0.70 1.06 11.89
C MET A 37 -1.48 0.90 13.19
N ALA A 38 -2.81 0.89 13.14
CA ALA A 38 -3.62 0.57 14.32
C ALA A 38 -3.30 -0.82 14.86
N ASN A 39 -3.12 -1.80 13.97
CA ASN A 39 -2.71 -3.16 14.34
C ASN A 39 -1.34 -3.18 15.01
N TYR A 40 -0.40 -2.42 14.46
CA TYR A 40 0.96 -2.37 14.98
C TYR A 40 1.02 -1.79 16.40
N PHE A 41 0.16 -0.81 16.69
CA PHE A 41 0.11 -0.14 18.00
C PHE A 41 -0.88 -0.76 18.97
N LEU A 42 -1.42 -1.95 18.69
CA LEU A 42 -2.30 -2.63 19.63
C LEU A 42 -1.57 -2.87 20.96
N PRO A 43 -2.26 -2.61 22.10
CA PRO A 43 -1.64 -2.86 23.40
C PRO A 43 -1.42 -4.35 23.64
N SER A 44 -0.43 -4.65 24.50
CA SER A 44 -0.18 -6.02 24.92
C SER A 44 -1.41 -6.54 25.67
N GLY A 45 -1.87 -7.72 25.34
CA GLY A 45 -3.09 -8.29 25.90
C GLY A 45 -4.22 -8.43 24.91
N GLU A 46 -4.16 -7.68 23.78
CA GLU A 46 -5.06 -7.91 22.67
C GLU A 46 -4.69 -9.21 21.97
N LYS A 47 -5.72 -9.97 21.55
CA LYS A 47 -5.49 -11.23 20.84
C LYS A 47 -5.39 -11.01 19.34
N PHE A 48 -4.31 -11.51 18.75
CA PHE A 48 -4.10 -11.47 17.30
C PHE A 48 -3.16 -12.62 16.91
N GLU A 49 -3.08 -12.91 15.62
CA GLU A 49 -2.26 -14.00 15.10
C GLU A 49 -0.78 -13.69 15.24
N TYR A 50 0.01 -14.75 15.44
CA TYR A 50 1.46 -14.64 15.47
C TYR A 50 1.98 -13.99 14.18
N GLY A 51 2.85 -13.01 14.34
CA GLY A 51 3.44 -12.30 13.20
C GLY A 51 2.56 -11.21 12.59
N MET A 52 1.36 -10.95 13.13
CA MET A 52 0.45 -9.96 12.56
C MET A 52 1.05 -8.55 12.60
N LYS A 53 1.68 -8.17 13.70
CA LYS A 53 2.28 -6.82 13.82
C LYS A 53 3.43 -6.63 12.86
N GLU A 54 4.29 -7.63 12.73
CA GLU A 54 5.43 -7.62 11.81
C GLU A 54 4.97 -7.52 10.36
N LYS A 55 3.96 -8.28 10.00
CA LYS A 55 3.39 -8.22 8.65
C LYS A 55 2.74 -6.87 8.39
N SER A 56 2.04 -6.31 9.37
CA SER A 56 1.39 -5.00 9.24
C SER A 56 2.40 -3.90 8.97
N ILE A 57 3.42 -3.77 9.80
CA ILE A 57 4.42 -2.71 9.60
C ILE A 57 5.24 -2.92 8.33
N SER A 58 5.52 -4.17 7.97
CA SER A 58 6.25 -4.49 6.74
C SER A 58 5.44 -4.12 5.51
N THR A 59 4.13 -4.34 5.54
CA THR A 59 3.24 -3.97 4.43
C THR A 59 3.18 -2.46 4.26
N VAL A 60 3.17 -1.69 5.35
CA VAL A 60 3.25 -0.22 5.30
C VAL A 60 4.51 0.23 4.58
N LYS A 61 5.65 -0.39 4.90
CA LYS A 61 6.94 -0.07 4.25
C LYS A 61 6.93 -0.41 2.76
N VAL A 62 6.39 -1.56 2.40
CA VAL A 62 6.29 -1.98 0.98
C VAL A 62 5.41 -1.01 0.20
N LEU A 63 4.28 -0.59 0.75
CA LEU A 63 3.39 0.35 0.08
C LEU A 63 4.06 1.69 -0.15
N LYS A 64 4.79 2.22 0.84
CA LYS A 64 5.52 3.48 0.66
C LYS A 64 6.59 3.35 -0.42
N THR A 65 7.38 2.29 -0.36
CA THR A 65 8.44 2.06 -1.35
C THR A 65 7.85 2.00 -2.76
N TYR A 66 6.77 1.26 -2.94
CA TYR A 66 6.10 1.15 -4.23
C TYR A 66 5.55 2.50 -4.71
N ALA A 67 4.91 3.24 -3.80
CA ALA A 67 4.36 4.57 -4.14
C ALA A 67 5.45 5.50 -4.68
N LEU A 68 6.62 5.52 -4.04
CA LEU A 68 7.74 6.33 -4.49
C LEU A 68 8.29 5.83 -5.82
N GLU A 69 8.37 4.53 -6.02
CA GLU A 69 8.83 3.92 -7.28
C GLU A 69 7.97 4.36 -8.46
N ILE A 70 6.66 4.48 -8.28
CA ILE A 70 5.75 4.87 -9.35
C ILE A 70 5.56 6.39 -9.47
N GLY A 71 6.31 7.17 -8.69
CA GLY A 71 6.38 8.61 -8.85
C GLY A 71 5.40 9.43 -8.00
N ILE A 72 4.74 8.84 -7.02
CA ILE A 72 3.92 9.61 -6.09
C ILE A 72 4.86 10.43 -5.20
N PRO A 73 4.67 11.77 -5.11
CA PRO A 73 5.51 12.58 -4.23
C PRO A 73 5.42 12.12 -2.78
N GLU A 74 6.55 12.04 -2.11
CA GLU A 74 6.62 11.58 -0.72
C GLU A 74 5.72 12.39 0.20
N LYS A 75 5.70 13.71 0.03
CA LYS A 75 4.85 14.60 0.83
C LYS A 75 3.37 14.24 0.69
N GLU A 76 2.92 14.02 -0.54
CA GLU A 76 1.53 13.63 -0.80
C GLU A 76 1.21 12.29 -0.14
N TRP A 77 2.12 11.32 -0.29
CA TRP A 77 1.94 10.00 0.31
C TRP A 77 1.83 10.09 1.83
N ASP A 78 2.76 10.79 2.46
CA ASP A 78 2.80 10.91 3.92
C ASP A 78 1.59 11.67 4.48
N GLU A 79 1.08 12.67 3.77
CA GLU A 79 -0.14 13.37 4.18
C GLU A 79 -1.35 12.43 4.19
N GLY A 80 -1.48 11.60 3.16
CA GLY A 80 -2.55 10.59 3.09
C GLY A 80 -2.43 9.55 4.19
N VAL A 81 -1.21 9.10 4.46
CA VAL A 81 -0.92 8.16 5.55
C VAL A 81 -1.31 8.76 6.90
N ASN A 82 -0.90 9.99 7.17
CA ASN A 82 -1.19 10.64 8.45
C ASN A 82 -2.70 10.76 8.70
N LYS A 83 -3.46 11.13 7.70
CA LYS A 83 -4.93 11.19 7.82
C LYS A 83 -5.53 9.83 8.12
N ALA A 84 -5.06 8.79 7.45
CA ALA A 84 -5.56 7.43 7.66
C ALA A 84 -5.19 6.90 9.04
N VAL A 85 -3.98 7.17 9.50
CA VAL A 85 -3.53 6.79 10.84
C VAL A 85 -4.40 7.47 11.90
N ASP A 86 -4.66 8.76 11.76
CA ASP A 86 -5.53 9.48 12.69
C ASP A 86 -6.93 8.88 12.73
N LYS A 87 -7.47 8.50 11.58
CA LYS A 87 -8.80 7.90 11.47
C LYS A 87 -8.89 6.56 12.19
N HIS A 88 -7.88 5.72 12.07
CA HIS A 88 -7.90 4.33 12.56
C HIS A 88 -7.23 4.13 13.91
N TYR A 89 -6.48 5.11 14.41
CA TYR A 89 -5.73 4.95 15.65
C TYR A 89 -6.64 4.53 16.81
N GLY A 90 -6.22 3.51 17.53
CA GLY A 90 -6.98 2.99 18.67
C GLY A 90 -8.10 2.02 18.30
N SER A 91 -8.33 1.75 17.03
CA SER A 91 -9.32 0.76 16.60
C SER A 91 -8.91 -0.64 17.04
N LYS A 92 -9.90 -1.46 17.38
CA LYS A 92 -9.67 -2.86 17.72
C LYS A 92 -9.21 -3.63 16.48
N TYR A 93 -8.44 -4.69 16.73
CA TYR A 93 -8.03 -5.59 15.66
C TYR A 93 -9.27 -6.26 15.02
N ASP A 94 -9.32 -6.21 13.71
CA ASP A 94 -10.35 -6.83 12.89
C ASP A 94 -9.66 -7.69 11.84
N GLN A 95 -9.67 -9.00 12.05
CA GLN A 95 -9.01 -9.95 11.18
C GLN A 95 -9.54 -9.88 9.73
N ALA A 96 -10.85 -9.79 9.57
CA ALA A 96 -11.47 -9.75 8.25
C ALA A 96 -11.05 -8.50 7.46
N LYS A 97 -11.02 -7.34 8.09
CA LYS A 97 -10.54 -6.11 7.45
C LYS A 97 -9.07 -6.20 7.08
N THR A 98 -8.26 -6.74 7.97
CA THR A 98 -6.83 -6.91 7.74
C THR A 98 -6.57 -7.84 6.56
N GLU A 99 -7.29 -8.95 6.46
CA GLU A 99 -7.16 -9.89 5.35
C GLU A 99 -7.60 -9.26 4.01
N LYS A 100 -8.64 -8.46 4.01
CA LYS A 100 -9.05 -7.71 2.81
C LYS A 100 -7.94 -6.76 2.35
N CYS A 101 -7.29 -6.10 3.28
CA CYS A 101 -6.15 -5.24 2.97
C CYS A 101 -4.99 -6.03 2.38
N HIS A 102 -4.67 -7.19 2.94
CA HIS A 102 -3.62 -8.04 2.37
C HIS A 102 -3.92 -8.43 0.93
N THR A 103 -5.15 -8.86 0.65
CA THR A 103 -5.58 -9.21 -0.70
C THR A 103 -5.45 -8.02 -1.66
N PHE A 104 -5.90 -6.84 -1.22
CA PHE A 104 -5.80 -5.62 -2.02
C PHE A 104 -4.34 -5.26 -2.32
N VAL A 105 -3.47 -5.26 -1.31
CA VAL A 105 -2.07 -4.91 -1.47
C VAL A 105 -1.34 -5.89 -2.37
N GLU A 106 -1.59 -7.18 -2.21
CA GLU A 106 -0.96 -8.22 -3.03
C GLU A 106 -1.36 -8.09 -4.51
N ALA A 107 -2.59 -7.64 -4.79
CA ALA A 107 -3.02 -7.37 -6.15
C ALA A 107 -2.45 -6.06 -6.71
N LEU A 108 -2.31 -5.05 -5.86
CA LEU A 108 -1.85 -3.72 -6.27
C LEU A 108 -0.34 -3.67 -6.55
N VAL A 109 0.45 -4.24 -5.66
CA VAL A 109 1.92 -4.15 -5.72
C VAL A 109 2.48 -5.36 -6.47
N PRO A 110 3.26 -5.15 -7.56
CA PRO A 110 3.91 -6.27 -8.24
C PRO A 110 4.78 -7.07 -7.26
N ASN A 111 4.59 -8.37 -7.20
CA ASN A 111 5.26 -9.26 -6.25
C ASN A 111 5.05 -8.85 -4.80
N GLY A 112 3.87 -8.31 -4.50
CA GLY A 112 3.59 -7.72 -3.19
C GLY A 112 3.79 -8.67 -2.03
N ALA A 113 3.26 -9.89 -2.10
CA ALA A 113 3.41 -10.88 -1.04
C ALA A 113 4.89 -11.21 -0.76
N GLU A 114 5.68 -11.40 -1.80
CA GLU A 114 7.11 -11.70 -1.68
C GLU A 114 7.89 -10.50 -1.11
N ARG A 115 7.54 -9.29 -1.54
CA ARG A 115 8.18 -8.07 -1.04
C ARG A 115 7.91 -7.89 0.46
N VAL A 116 6.68 -8.13 0.91
CA VAL A 116 6.33 -8.06 2.33
C VAL A 116 7.12 -9.10 3.11
N LYS A 117 7.18 -10.34 2.62
CA LYS A 117 7.93 -11.41 3.27
C LYS A 117 9.41 -11.05 3.47
N LYS A 118 10.03 -10.45 2.46
CA LYS A 118 11.43 -10.02 2.56
C LYS A 118 11.62 -8.94 3.62
N VAL A 119 10.71 -7.98 3.71
CA VAL A 119 10.79 -6.94 4.73
C VAL A 119 10.62 -7.54 6.13
N VAL A 120 9.67 -8.45 6.31
CA VAL A 120 9.48 -9.16 7.58
C VAL A 120 10.80 -9.82 8.03
N GLN A 121 11.50 -10.47 7.10
CA GLN A 121 12.77 -11.13 7.41
C GLN A 121 13.85 -10.16 7.91
N THR A 122 13.77 -8.88 7.53
CA THR A 122 14.76 -7.89 7.98
C THR A 122 14.51 -7.38 9.40
N LEU A 123 13.36 -7.72 9.99
CA LEU A 123 13.02 -7.29 11.34
C LEU A 123 13.66 -8.15 12.45
N TYR A 124 14.30 -9.26 12.10
CA TYR A 124 14.89 -10.21 13.04
C TYR A 124 16.41 -10.28 12.94
#